data_997769900e2cc72b061edfb2f1b019fb
#
_entry.id   997769900e2cc72b061edfb2f1b019fb
#
_cell.length_a   1.000
_cell.length_b   1.000
_cell.length_c   1.000
_cell.angle_alpha   90.00
_cell.angle_beta   90.00
_cell.angle_gamma   90.00
#
_symmetry.space_group_name_H-M   'P 1'
#
loop_
_entity.id
_entity.type
_entity.pdbx_description
1 polymer ?
#
loop_
_entity_poly.entity_id
_entity_poly.type
_entity_poly.pdbx_seq_one_letter_code
_entity_poly.pdbx_strand_id
1 'polypeptide(L)'
;MKITVLHSKDALDPPVDPLLDQLDAALSANGHTPERLAVDGTVQPLIAELTSPQPDLVFNLAESFRGKSALESNVAALLNLLDLRYTGSSPAGLMLAGDKTLTKKVLAFHGIQSAKFATMYRGQVDWSGDIDFPLLVKPPQEDASLGITQKSVVNDVKELLDVISSTQQEYQSPVLVEEFIDGREFYVGVIGNSQAEALPVIELDFSKFPAGLPKIASWEAKWGDDGDEKGQQFEGTRSIFPSDLSEELTEKIQRVAIDTFQALRLRDYARIDVRVTSNEEIYVIEANPNCYLERNSEFARAALKSGLEYPALIARIVELATGRYSR
;
A
#
# COMPACT_ATOMS: atom_id res chain seq x y z
N MET A 1 -25.97 -9.85 -5.74
CA MET A 1 -24.96 -10.18 -6.78
C MET A 1 -24.17 -11.39 -6.31
N LYS A 2 -23.74 -12.21 -7.26
CA LYS A 2 -22.72 -13.23 -7.04
C LYS A 2 -21.35 -12.55 -7.13
N ILE A 3 -20.59 -12.57 -6.03
CA ILE A 3 -19.28 -11.89 -5.94
C ILE A 3 -18.18 -12.92 -5.70
N THR A 4 -17.24 -13.02 -6.62
CA THR A 4 -16.03 -13.81 -6.39
C THR A 4 -15.01 -13.00 -5.60
N VAL A 5 -14.65 -13.46 -4.41
CA VAL A 5 -13.56 -12.92 -3.60
C VAL A 5 -12.25 -13.56 -4.08
N LEU A 6 -11.52 -12.82 -4.92
CA LEU A 6 -10.25 -13.26 -5.48
C LEU A 6 -9.12 -12.87 -4.54
N HIS A 7 -8.37 -13.83 -4.02
CA HIS A 7 -7.33 -13.60 -3.02
C HIS A 7 -6.04 -14.38 -3.33
N SER A 8 -4.91 -13.94 -2.80
CA SER A 8 -3.67 -14.70 -2.90
C SER A 8 -3.77 -16.02 -2.16
N LYS A 9 -3.07 -17.06 -2.64
CA LYS A 9 -3.12 -18.40 -2.03
C LYS A 9 -2.64 -18.40 -0.59
N ASP A 10 -1.61 -17.60 -0.30
CA ASP A 10 -0.98 -17.50 1.03
C ASP A 10 -1.97 -17.03 2.11
N ALA A 11 -3.08 -16.36 1.73
CA ALA A 11 -4.16 -15.98 2.66
C ALA A 11 -4.90 -17.19 3.28
N LEU A 12 -4.72 -18.39 2.74
CA LEU A 12 -5.26 -19.65 3.26
C LEU A 12 -4.26 -20.44 4.11
N ASP A 13 -3.00 -20.06 4.14
CA ASP A 13 -1.99 -20.71 4.97
C ASP A 13 -2.25 -20.38 6.46
N PRO A 14 -2.09 -21.33 7.39
CA PRO A 14 -2.36 -21.09 8.80
C PRO A 14 -1.37 -20.08 9.42
N PRO A 15 -1.86 -19.09 10.19
CA PRO A 15 -3.29 -18.79 10.44
C PRO A 15 -3.98 -18.20 9.21
N VAL A 16 -5.19 -18.69 8.90
CA VAL A 16 -6.00 -18.15 7.80
C VAL A 16 -6.26 -16.67 8.03
N ASP A 17 -6.12 -15.86 6.98
CA ASP A 17 -6.33 -14.42 7.06
C ASP A 17 -7.77 -14.09 7.51
N PRO A 18 -7.95 -13.43 8.66
CA PRO A 18 -9.26 -13.09 9.18
C PRO A 18 -10.06 -12.16 8.25
N LEU A 19 -9.41 -11.45 7.35
CA LEU A 19 -10.05 -10.59 6.34
C LEU A 19 -11.07 -11.36 5.52
N LEU A 20 -10.78 -12.62 5.12
CA LEU A 20 -11.65 -13.39 4.25
C LEU A 20 -13.01 -13.66 4.90
N ASP A 21 -13.03 -14.06 6.17
CA ASP A 21 -14.27 -14.31 6.91
C ASP A 21 -15.03 -13.00 7.18
N GLN A 22 -14.34 -11.93 7.50
CA GLN A 22 -14.92 -10.61 7.73
C GLN A 22 -15.56 -10.04 6.47
N LEU A 23 -14.89 -10.22 5.31
CA LEU A 23 -15.39 -9.76 4.02
C LEU A 23 -16.61 -10.54 3.58
N ASP A 24 -16.60 -11.90 3.68
CA ASP A 24 -17.74 -12.73 3.36
C ASP A 24 -18.97 -12.37 4.21
N ALA A 25 -18.76 -12.13 5.50
CA ALA A 25 -19.84 -11.69 6.39
C ALA A 25 -20.40 -10.32 5.99
N ALA A 26 -19.53 -9.36 5.63
CA ALA A 26 -19.95 -8.03 5.21
C ALA A 26 -20.69 -8.05 3.87
N LEU A 27 -20.20 -8.80 2.88
CA LEU A 27 -20.84 -8.97 1.59
C LEU A 27 -22.22 -9.65 1.75
N SER A 28 -22.32 -10.69 2.58
CA SER A 28 -23.58 -11.36 2.86
C SER A 28 -24.58 -10.46 3.57
N ALA A 29 -24.14 -9.65 4.53
CA ALA A 29 -24.97 -8.65 5.21
C ALA A 29 -25.55 -7.60 4.24
N ASN A 30 -24.84 -7.33 3.14
CA ASN A 30 -25.27 -6.42 2.07
C ASN A 30 -26.10 -7.14 0.97
N GLY A 31 -26.53 -8.38 1.19
CA GLY A 31 -27.38 -9.13 0.26
C GLY A 31 -26.64 -9.68 -0.97
N HIS A 32 -25.32 -9.85 -0.88
CA HIS A 32 -24.52 -10.50 -1.92
C HIS A 32 -24.22 -11.95 -1.55
N THR A 33 -23.80 -12.74 -2.54
CA THR A 33 -23.40 -14.13 -2.37
C THR A 33 -21.90 -14.24 -2.67
N PRO A 34 -21.02 -14.22 -1.63
CA PRO A 34 -19.59 -14.35 -1.83
C PRO A 34 -19.18 -15.79 -2.12
N GLU A 35 -18.19 -15.96 -3.00
CA GLU A 35 -17.49 -17.21 -3.26
C GLU A 35 -15.98 -16.92 -3.33
N ARG A 36 -15.17 -17.67 -2.57
CA ARG A 36 -13.72 -17.47 -2.54
C ARG A 36 -13.05 -18.18 -3.71
N LEU A 37 -12.06 -17.52 -4.30
CA LEU A 37 -11.21 -18.08 -5.34
C LEU A 37 -9.75 -17.69 -5.07
N ALA A 38 -8.90 -18.69 -4.85
CA ALA A 38 -7.48 -18.47 -4.62
C ALA A 38 -6.72 -18.36 -5.94
N VAL A 39 -5.80 -17.40 -6.03
CA VAL A 39 -4.83 -17.29 -7.12
C VAL A 39 -3.65 -18.22 -6.82
N ASP A 40 -3.66 -19.42 -7.39
CA ASP A 40 -2.66 -20.46 -7.11
C ASP A 40 -1.42 -20.46 -8.03
N GLY A 41 -1.31 -19.46 -8.91
CA GLY A 41 -0.17 -19.32 -9.82
C GLY A 41 -0.32 -20.03 -11.16
N THR A 42 -1.49 -20.57 -11.49
CA THR A 42 -1.79 -21.15 -12.80
C THR A 42 -2.91 -20.37 -13.51
N VAL A 43 -2.66 -19.98 -14.77
CA VAL A 43 -3.57 -19.07 -15.50
C VAL A 43 -4.80 -19.79 -16.03
N GLN A 44 -4.66 -20.98 -16.64
CA GLN A 44 -5.76 -21.69 -17.28
C GLN A 44 -6.88 -22.10 -16.29
N PRO A 45 -6.60 -22.72 -15.14
CA PRO A 45 -7.62 -23.00 -14.14
C PRO A 45 -8.31 -21.71 -13.63
N LEU A 46 -7.54 -20.66 -13.37
CA LEU A 46 -8.06 -19.37 -12.92
C LEU A 46 -9.07 -18.77 -13.94
N ILE A 47 -8.75 -18.81 -15.24
CA ILE A 47 -9.68 -18.40 -16.30
C ILE A 47 -10.95 -19.25 -16.27
N ALA A 48 -10.83 -20.58 -16.17
CA ALA A 48 -11.98 -21.47 -16.18
C ALA A 48 -12.94 -21.19 -15.00
N GLU A 49 -12.39 -20.99 -13.80
CA GLU A 49 -13.16 -20.70 -12.59
C GLU A 49 -13.80 -19.30 -12.62
N LEU A 50 -13.10 -18.31 -13.17
CA LEU A 50 -13.63 -16.94 -13.33
C LEU A 50 -14.71 -16.81 -14.44
N THR A 51 -14.77 -17.75 -15.37
CA THR A 51 -15.69 -17.64 -16.53
C THR A 51 -16.84 -18.64 -16.52
N SER A 52 -16.82 -19.64 -15.65
CA SER A 52 -17.86 -20.69 -15.62
C SER A 52 -18.21 -21.18 -14.21
N PRO A 53 -19.25 -20.60 -13.58
CA PRO A 53 -20.09 -19.48 -14.01
C PRO A 53 -19.43 -18.12 -13.77
N GLN A 54 -19.64 -17.18 -14.68
CA GLN A 54 -19.12 -15.82 -14.56
C GLN A 54 -19.76 -15.09 -13.36
N PRO A 55 -18.98 -14.45 -12.46
CA PRO A 55 -19.51 -13.64 -11.38
C PRO A 55 -20.07 -12.29 -11.88
N ASP A 56 -20.97 -11.69 -11.09
CA ASP A 56 -21.43 -10.32 -11.34
C ASP A 56 -20.34 -9.28 -11.08
N LEU A 57 -19.44 -9.58 -10.11
CA LEU A 57 -18.32 -8.76 -9.70
C LEU A 57 -17.20 -9.64 -9.12
N VAL A 58 -15.96 -9.29 -9.35
CA VAL A 58 -14.79 -9.83 -8.64
C VAL A 58 -14.38 -8.83 -7.56
N PHE A 59 -14.40 -9.21 -6.30
CA PHE A 59 -13.77 -8.45 -5.23
C PHE A 59 -12.27 -8.84 -5.21
N ASN A 60 -11.43 -7.96 -5.75
CA ASN A 60 -10.03 -8.28 -6.00
C ASN A 60 -9.15 -7.94 -4.79
N LEU A 61 -8.67 -8.98 -4.10
CA LEU A 61 -7.69 -8.92 -3.01
C LEU A 61 -6.37 -9.61 -3.41
N ALA A 62 -6.15 -9.86 -4.69
CA ALA A 62 -4.92 -10.53 -5.13
C ALA A 62 -3.75 -9.52 -5.14
N GLU A 63 -2.87 -9.61 -4.18
CA GLU A 63 -1.66 -8.78 -4.01
C GLU A 63 -0.43 -9.35 -4.72
N SER A 64 -0.53 -10.58 -5.22
CA SER A 64 0.59 -11.26 -5.89
C SER A 64 0.09 -12.32 -6.88
N PHE A 65 0.98 -12.74 -7.77
CA PHE A 65 0.83 -13.94 -8.57
C PHE A 65 2.12 -14.76 -8.48
N ARG A 66 2.02 -16.03 -8.07
CA ARG A 66 3.18 -16.89 -7.77
C ARG A 66 4.11 -16.30 -6.70
N GLY A 67 3.55 -15.67 -5.68
CA GLY A 67 4.32 -15.01 -4.62
C GLY A 67 5.15 -13.81 -5.11
N LYS A 68 4.80 -13.22 -6.26
CA LYS A 68 5.46 -12.03 -6.80
C LYS A 68 4.49 -10.87 -6.85
N SER A 69 4.69 -9.87 -5.99
CA SER A 69 3.91 -8.61 -5.95
C SER A 69 4.01 -7.83 -7.25
N ALA A 70 5.15 -7.85 -7.93
CA ALA A 70 5.32 -7.23 -9.25
C ALA A 70 4.35 -7.78 -10.33
N LEU A 71 3.69 -8.92 -10.09
CA LEU A 71 2.68 -9.50 -10.99
C LEU A 71 1.23 -9.19 -10.59
N GLU A 72 0.99 -8.44 -9.52
CA GLU A 72 -0.34 -8.02 -9.09
C GLU A 72 -1.13 -7.34 -10.21
N SER A 73 -0.52 -6.38 -10.89
CA SER A 73 -1.15 -5.65 -12.01
C SER A 73 -1.58 -6.57 -13.15
N ASN A 74 -0.92 -7.71 -13.34
CA ASN A 74 -1.26 -8.68 -14.39
C ASN A 74 -2.53 -9.46 -14.05
N VAL A 75 -2.83 -9.66 -12.75
CA VAL A 75 -4.11 -10.25 -12.32
C VAL A 75 -5.26 -9.31 -12.72
N ALA A 76 -5.16 -8.03 -12.41
CA ALA A 76 -6.15 -7.04 -12.84
C ALA A 76 -6.23 -6.91 -14.36
N ALA A 77 -5.12 -7.06 -15.10
CA ALA A 77 -5.10 -7.09 -16.56
C ALA A 77 -5.84 -8.32 -17.10
N LEU A 78 -5.69 -9.47 -16.48
CA LEU A 78 -6.45 -10.67 -16.83
C LEU A 78 -7.96 -10.46 -16.65
N LEU A 79 -8.38 -9.85 -15.53
CA LEU A 79 -9.79 -9.51 -15.30
C LEU A 79 -10.33 -8.58 -16.41
N ASN A 80 -9.55 -7.58 -16.84
CA ASN A 80 -9.91 -6.73 -17.97
C ASN A 80 -10.03 -7.51 -19.31
N LEU A 81 -9.09 -8.42 -19.59
CA LEU A 81 -9.11 -9.22 -20.82
C LEU A 81 -10.31 -10.18 -20.86
N LEU A 82 -10.81 -10.60 -19.71
CA LEU A 82 -11.99 -11.45 -19.57
C LEU A 82 -13.30 -10.65 -19.50
N ASP A 83 -13.25 -9.32 -19.66
CA ASP A 83 -14.40 -8.40 -19.53
C ASP A 83 -15.14 -8.55 -18.19
N LEU A 84 -14.40 -8.86 -17.13
CA LEU A 84 -14.93 -8.99 -15.77
C LEU A 84 -14.95 -7.64 -15.06
N ARG A 85 -16.03 -7.40 -14.30
CA ARG A 85 -16.12 -6.26 -13.38
C ARG A 85 -15.35 -6.60 -12.11
N TYR A 86 -14.57 -5.67 -11.58
CA TYR A 86 -13.80 -5.91 -10.35
C TYR A 86 -13.61 -4.65 -9.53
N THR A 87 -13.35 -4.83 -8.21
CA THR A 87 -13.01 -3.75 -7.26
C THR A 87 -11.53 -3.40 -7.33
N GLY A 88 -11.21 -2.16 -6.95
CA GLY A 88 -9.83 -1.70 -6.83
C GLY A 88 -9.26 -1.11 -8.11
N SER A 89 -7.98 -0.82 -8.05
CA SER A 89 -7.26 -0.06 -9.07
C SER A 89 -7.07 -0.82 -10.39
N SER A 90 -6.93 -0.06 -11.48
CA SER A 90 -6.66 -0.63 -12.81
C SER A 90 -5.24 -1.19 -12.88
N PRO A 91 -4.92 -2.05 -13.87
CA PRO A 91 -3.55 -2.50 -14.09
C PRO A 91 -2.55 -1.36 -14.15
N ALA A 92 -2.92 -0.23 -14.77
CA ALA A 92 -2.06 0.95 -14.83
C ALA A 92 -1.84 1.59 -13.46
N GLY A 93 -2.91 1.74 -12.64
CA GLY A 93 -2.78 2.27 -11.28
C GLY A 93 -1.94 1.36 -10.39
N LEU A 94 -2.19 0.04 -10.43
CA LEU A 94 -1.41 -0.95 -9.69
C LEU A 94 0.08 -0.93 -10.09
N MET A 95 0.37 -0.88 -11.40
CA MET A 95 1.75 -0.82 -11.87
C MET A 95 2.46 0.48 -11.46
N LEU A 96 1.76 1.63 -11.50
CA LEU A 96 2.34 2.91 -11.09
C LEU A 96 2.61 2.95 -9.60
N ALA A 97 1.69 2.47 -8.77
CA ALA A 97 1.83 2.47 -7.32
C ALA A 97 2.77 1.35 -6.81
N GLY A 98 2.76 0.18 -7.46
CA GLY A 98 3.62 -0.96 -7.12
C GLY A 98 5.10 -0.79 -7.50
N ASP A 99 5.48 0.31 -8.18
CA ASP A 99 6.89 0.67 -8.42
C ASP A 99 7.16 2.06 -7.84
N LYS A 100 7.85 2.12 -6.70
CA LYS A 100 8.15 3.34 -5.97
C LYS A 100 8.92 4.37 -6.81
N THR A 101 9.74 3.91 -7.76
CA THR A 101 10.45 4.79 -8.71
C THR A 101 9.48 5.43 -9.69
N LEU A 102 8.54 4.66 -10.25
CA LEU A 102 7.52 5.19 -11.15
C LEU A 102 6.57 6.12 -10.41
N THR A 103 6.14 5.74 -9.19
CA THR A 103 5.35 6.61 -8.31
C THR A 103 6.01 7.98 -8.17
N LYS A 104 7.27 8.04 -7.76
CA LYS A 104 8.01 9.31 -7.57
C LYS A 104 8.11 10.15 -8.84
N LYS A 105 8.35 9.52 -9.99
CA LYS A 105 8.38 10.23 -11.29
C LYS A 105 7.03 10.86 -11.64
N VAL A 106 5.93 10.14 -11.39
CA VAL A 106 4.57 10.66 -11.60
C VAL A 106 4.27 11.80 -10.62
N LEU A 107 4.58 11.62 -9.34
CA LEU A 107 4.39 12.66 -8.33
C LEU A 107 5.15 13.94 -8.67
N ALA A 108 6.41 13.82 -9.10
CA ALA A 108 7.24 14.96 -9.52
C ALA A 108 6.60 15.71 -10.71
N PHE A 109 6.04 14.99 -11.70
CA PHE A 109 5.33 15.61 -12.82
C PHE A 109 4.11 16.43 -12.37
N HIS A 110 3.41 15.96 -11.33
CA HIS A 110 2.24 16.64 -10.77
C HIS A 110 2.57 17.67 -9.68
N GLY A 111 3.85 17.91 -9.38
CA GLY A 111 4.30 18.83 -8.33
C GLY A 111 3.99 18.36 -6.91
N ILE A 112 3.73 17.05 -6.72
CA ILE A 112 3.51 16.44 -5.42
C ILE A 112 4.85 16.04 -4.84
N GLN A 113 5.13 16.49 -3.61
CA GLN A 113 6.44 16.35 -2.98
C GLN A 113 6.69 14.90 -2.53
N SER A 114 7.83 14.35 -2.89
CA SER A 114 8.39 13.11 -2.36
C SER A 114 9.89 13.28 -2.14
N ALA A 115 10.52 12.41 -1.35
CA ALA A 115 11.96 12.46 -1.13
C ALA A 115 12.72 12.45 -2.47
N LYS A 116 13.78 13.24 -2.59
CA LYS A 116 14.69 13.16 -3.74
C LYS A 116 15.29 11.76 -3.80
N PHE A 117 15.57 11.27 -5.00
CA PHE A 117 15.95 9.88 -5.16
C PHE A 117 16.88 9.64 -6.35
N ALA A 118 17.58 8.52 -6.29
CA ALA A 118 18.24 7.88 -7.41
C ALA A 118 17.79 6.41 -7.50
N THR A 119 17.62 5.89 -8.70
CA THR A 119 17.38 4.47 -8.92
C THR A 119 18.56 3.86 -9.64
N MET A 120 19.15 2.84 -9.04
CA MET A 120 20.32 2.17 -9.55
C MET A 120 19.93 0.87 -10.25
N TYR A 121 20.04 0.86 -11.56
CA TYR A 121 19.95 -0.34 -12.39
C TYR A 121 21.34 -0.94 -12.63
N ARG A 122 21.41 -2.14 -13.12
CA ARG A 122 22.70 -2.72 -13.55
C ARG A 122 23.28 -1.85 -14.70
N GLY A 123 24.28 -1.04 -14.37
CA GLY A 123 25.00 -0.22 -15.33
C GLY A 123 24.34 1.13 -15.69
N GLN A 124 23.22 1.49 -15.07
CA GLN A 124 22.54 2.78 -15.26
C GLN A 124 22.04 3.36 -13.95
N VAL A 125 21.97 4.67 -13.87
CA VAL A 125 21.43 5.40 -12.72
C VAL A 125 20.41 6.42 -13.23
N ASP A 126 19.18 6.32 -12.74
CA ASP A 126 18.17 7.37 -12.84
C ASP A 126 18.35 8.32 -11.65
N TRP A 127 18.44 9.60 -11.89
CA TRP A 127 18.83 10.62 -10.92
C TRP A 127 17.81 11.75 -10.87
N SER A 128 17.34 12.12 -9.69
CA SER A 128 16.39 13.24 -9.50
C SER A 128 17.06 14.55 -9.09
N GLY A 129 18.37 14.60 -9.03
CA GLY A 129 19.17 15.72 -8.55
C GLY A 129 20.07 15.36 -7.37
N ASP A 130 20.73 16.34 -6.77
CA ASP A 130 21.60 16.12 -5.60
C ASP A 130 20.77 15.57 -4.44
N ILE A 131 21.23 14.48 -3.84
CA ILE A 131 20.64 13.82 -2.67
C ILE A 131 21.61 13.88 -1.50
N ASP A 132 21.10 14.20 -0.33
CA ASP A 132 21.89 14.43 0.89
C ASP A 132 21.68 13.29 1.91
N PHE A 133 22.75 12.92 2.62
CA PHE A 133 22.67 11.98 3.74
C PHE A 133 21.92 12.59 4.94
N PRO A 134 21.23 11.74 5.73
CA PRO A 134 21.12 10.29 5.62
C PRO A 134 20.22 9.83 4.48
N LEU A 135 20.51 8.64 3.91
CA LEU A 135 19.75 8.08 2.79
C LEU A 135 19.06 6.79 3.23
N LEU A 136 17.91 6.50 2.61
CA LEU A 136 17.18 5.23 2.74
C LEU A 136 17.34 4.41 1.47
N VAL A 137 17.82 3.17 1.62
CA VAL A 137 18.02 2.21 0.52
C VAL A 137 16.97 1.12 0.60
N LYS A 138 16.23 0.89 -0.49
CA LYS A 138 15.16 -0.11 -0.53
C LYS A 138 14.94 -0.70 -1.94
N PRO A 139 14.38 -1.92 -2.06
CA PRO A 139 13.90 -2.41 -3.34
C PRO A 139 12.65 -1.59 -3.77
N PRO A 140 12.55 -1.16 -5.05
CA PRO A 140 11.44 -0.29 -5.48
C PRO A 140 10.11 -1.01 -5.68
N GLN A 141 10.11 -2.35 -5.82
CA GLN A 141 8.93 -3.15 -6.19
C GLN A 141 8.47 -4.12 -5.09
N GLU A 142 9.04 -4.02 -3.91
CA GLU A 142 8.63 -4.82 -2.76
C GLU A 142 7.71 -4.02 -1.83
N ASP A 143 6.69 -4.71 -1.30
CA ASP A 143 5.70 -4.15 -0.37
C ASP A 143 5.90 -4.66 1.06
N ALA A 144 5.03 -4.27 1.98
CA ALA A 144 5.02 -4.72 3.39
C ALA A 144 6.36 -4.53 4.13
N SER A 145 7.16 -3.53 3.74
CA SER A 145 8.51 -3.25 4.29
C SER A 145 9.55 -4.36 4.02
N LEU A 146 9.30 -5.27 3.06
CA LEU A 146 10.30 -6.25 2.65
C LEU A 146 11.57 -5.53 2.15
N GLY A 147 12.72 -5.95 2.67
CA GLY A 147 14.01 -5.34 2.35
C GLY A 147 14.28 -4.01 3.05
N ILE A 148 13.41 -3.57 3.97
CA ILE A 148 13.62 -2.37 4.79
C ILE A 148 13.90 -2.78 6.23
N THR A 149 15.14 -2.57 6.67
CA THR A 149 15.61 -2.80 8.04
C THR A 149 16.23 -1.51 8.59
N GLN A 150 16.63 -1.50 9.86
CA GLN A 150 17.36 -0.36 10.42
C GLN A 150 18.66 -0.05 9.67
N LYS A 151 19.27 -1.05 9.03
CA LYS A 151 20.48 -0.89 8.20
C LYS A 151 20.21 -0.24 6.85
N SER A 152 18.94 -0.14 6.45
CA SER A 152 18.56 0.52 5.19
C SER A 152 18.76 2.04 5.25
N VAL A 153 18.84 2.64 6.44
CA VAL A 153 19.22 4.04 6.61
C VAL A 153 20.74 4.13 6.75
N VAL A 154 21.37 4.83 5.81
CA VAL A 154 22.82 4.94 5.67
C VAL A 154 23.28 6.40 5.81
N ASN A 155 24.46 6.59 6.42
CA ASN A 155 24.95 7.92 6.78
C ASN A 155 26.20 8.34 5.99
N ASP A 156 26.83 7.40 5.28
CA ASP A 156 28.00 7.65 4.46
C ASP A 156 28.03 6.79 3.21
N VAL A 157 28.98 7.11 2.31
CA VAL A 157 29.15 6.41 1.03
C VAL A 157 29.51 4.94 1.19
N LYS A 158 30.23 4.57 2.24
CA LYS A 158 30.65 3.17 2.47
C LYS A 158 29.41 2.32 2.83
N GLU A 159 28.63 2.79 3.82
CA GLU A 159 27.38 2.12 4.20
C GLU A 159 26.44 2.01 2.99
N LEU A 160 26.33 3.10 2.20
CA LEU A 160 25.50 3.13 0.99
C LEU A 160 25.89 2.02 -0.01
N LEU A 161 27.18 1.89 -0.33
CA LEU A 161 27.65 0.87 -1.27
C LEU A 161 27.45 -0.55 -0.76
N ASP A 162 27.65 -0.79 0.53
CA ASP A 162 27.46 -2.09 1.17
C ASP A 162 25.96 -2.49 1.12
N VAL A 163 25.05 -1.57 1.44
CA VAL A 163 23.59 -1.85 1.43
C VAL A 163 23.06 -1.99 0.00
N ILE A 164 23.51 -1.18 -0.96
CA ILE A 164 23.15 -1.35 -2.38
C ILE A 164 23.54 -2.74 -2.87
N SER A 165 24.78 -3.16 -2.58
CA SER A 165 25.31 -4.47 -3.03
C SER A 165 24.47 -5.62 -2.45
N SER A 166 24.17 -5.60 -1.15
CA SER A 166 23.36 -6.64 -0.50
C SER A 166 21.92 -6.66 -1.04
N THR A 167 21.27 -5.50 -1.19
CA THR A 167 19.90 -5.40 -1.73
C THR A 167 19.83 -5.91 -3.17
N GLN A 168 20.79 -5.55 -4.03
CA GLN A 168 20.83 -6.05 -5.41
C GLN A 168 21.06 -7.56 -5.49
N GLN A 169 21.85 -8.11 -4.58
CA GLN A 169 22.10 -9.55 -4.53
C GLN A 169 20.86 -10.33 -4.07
N GLU A 170 20.16 -9.82 -3.07
CA GLU A 170 19.01 -10.49 -2.47
C GLU A 170 17.77 -10.41 -3.38
N TYR A 171 17.42 -9.22 -3.85
CA TYR A 171 16.18 -8.99 -4.61
C TYR A 171 16.36 -9.07 -6.12
N GLN A 172 17.60 -9.11 -6.64
CA GLN A 172 17.94 -9.14 -8.07
C GLN A 172 17.21 -8.05 -8.89
N SER A 173 16.86 -6.94 -8.24
CA SER A 173 16.09 -5.83 -8.77
C SER A 173 16.91 -4.53 -8.78
N PRO A 174 16.42 -3.47 -9.43
CA PRO A 174 16.92 -2.14 -9.19
C PRO A 174 16.92 -1.80 -7.70
N VAL A 175 17.73 -0.83 -7.29
CA VAL A 175 17.74 -0.31 -5.92
C VAL A 175 17.33 1.16 -5.96
N LEU A 176 16.34 1.50 -5.16
CA LEU A 176 15.95 2.88 -4.89
C LEU A 176 16.76 3.41 -3.71
N VAL A 177 17.41 4.54 -3.92
CA VAL A 177 18.11 5.31 -2.90
C VAL A 177 17.41 6.65 -2.79
N GLU A 178 16.95 7.04 -1.61
CA GLU A 178 16.22 8.29 -1.40
C GLU A 178 16.67 9.00 -0.14
N GLU A 179 16.52 10.32 -0.07
CA GLU A 179 16.75 11.07 1.16
C GLU A 179 15.85 10.54 2.28
N PHE A 180 16.44 10.28 3.44
CA PHE A 180 15.66 9.92 4.63
C PHE A 180 14.98 11.16 5.19
N ILE A 181 13.67 11.21 5.06
CA ILE A 181 12.87 12.32 5.61
C ILE A 181 12.60 12.07 7.08
N ASP A 182 13.21 12.85 7.97
CA ASP A 182 12.86 12.80 9.40
C ASP A 182 11.55 13.55 9.64
N GLY A 183 10.66 12.92 10.41
CA GLY A 183 9.35 13.49 10.68
C GLY A 183 8.35 12.47 11.22
N ARG A 184 7.12 12.93 11.41
CA ARG A 184 5.96 12.10 11.79
C ARG A 184 5.44 11.38 10.55
N GLU A 185 5.04 10.12 10.72
CA GLU A 185 4.49 9.31 9.63
C GLU A 185 2.97 9.17 9.77
N PHE A 186 2.27 9.42 8.67
CA PHE A 186 0.80 9.40 8.65
C PHE A 186 0.28 8.53 7.51
N TYR A 187 -0.84 7.86 7.78
CA TYR A 187 -1.57 7.03 6.85
C TYR A 187 -2.92 7.66 6.57
N VAL A 188 -3.23 7.83 5.29
CA VAL A 188 -4.48 8.45 4.84
C VAL A 188 -5.20 7.51 3.91
N GLY A 189 -6.32 6.96 4.37
CA GLY A 189 -7.25 6.24 3.50
C GLY A 189 -7.92 7.21 2.54
N VAL A 190 -7.98 6.84 1.27
CA VAL A 190 -8.74 7.58 0.24
C VAL A 190 -9.76 6.64 -0.38
N ILE A 191 -11.02 7.07 -0.44
CA ILE A 191 -12.12 6.29 -1.00
C ILE A 191 -12.86 7.10 -2.07
N GLY A 192 -13.15 6.48 -3.20
CA GLY A 192 -13.86 7.13 -4.30
C GLY A 192 -13.24 6.88 -5.67
N ASN A 193 -13.72 7.61 -6.66
CA ASN A 193 -13.24 7.61 -8.03
C ASN A 193 -13.00 9.06 -8.49
N SER A 194 -13.83 9.62 -9.37
CA SER A 194 -13.71 11.01 -9.81
C SER A 194 -13.94 12.03 -8.68
N GLN A 195 -14.69 11.64 -7.68
CA GLN A 195 -14.87 12.36 -6.42
C GLN A 195 -14.30 11.48 -5.32
N ALA A 196 -13.00 11.62 -5.07
CA ALA A 196 -12.31 10.91 -4.02
C ALA A 196 -12.34 11.73 -2.72
N GLU A 197 -12.51 11.05 -1.60
CA GLU A 197 -12.57 11.62 -0.26
C GLU A 197 -11.48 11.00 0.61
N ALA A 198 -10.83 11.82 1.42
CA ALA A 198 -9.86 11.34 2.40
C ALA A 198 -10.55 10.99 3.72
N LEU A 199 -10.21 9.86 4.27
CA LEU A 199 -10.63 9.42 5.60
C LEU A 199 -9.81 10.14 6.70
N PRO A 200 -10.22 10.08 7.97
CA PRO A 200 -9.46 10.61 9.09
C PRO A 200 -8.02 10.08 9.11
N VAL A 201 -7.08 10.99 9.35
CA VAL A 201 -5.65 10.70 9.34
C VAL A 201 -5.29 9.81 10.53
N ILE A 202 -4.48 8.78 10.29
CA ILE A 202 -3.86 7.93 11.31
C ILE A 202 -2.37 8.24 11.35
N GLU A 203 -1.80 8.29 12.54
CA GLU A 203 -0.36 8.43 12.77
C GLU A 203 0.24 7.08 13.16
N LEU A 204 1.39 6.76 12.58
CA LEU A 204 2.27 5.73 13.09
C LEU A 204 3.15 6.35 14.18
N ASP A 205 2.73 6.18 15.43
CA ASP A 205 3.39 6.75 16.60
C ASP A 205 4.66 5.97 16.96
N PHE A 206 5.79 6.66 16.93
CA PHE A 206 7.11 6.16 17.33
C PHE A 206 7.55 6.68 18.72
N SER A 207 6.64 7.19 19.54
CA SER A 207 6.99 7.78 20.85
C SER A 207 7.68 6.80 21.79
N LYS A 208 7.41 5.51 21.64
CA LYS A 208 8.02 4.42 22.42
C LYS A 208 9.10 3.65 21.66
N PHE A 209 9.44 4.12 20.46
CA PHE A 209 10.45 3.47 19.63
C PHE A 209 11.84 3.57 20.28
N PRO A 210 12.71 2.54 20.15
CA PRO A 210 14.02 2.55 20.76
C PRO A 210 14.85 3.78 20.41
N ALA A 211 15.44 4.42 21.43
CA ALA A 211 16.24 5.63 21.22
C ALA A 211 17.47 5.35 20.35
N GLY A 212 17.80 6.29 19.47
CA GLY A 212 18.98 6.22 18.60
C GLY A 212 18.78 5.41 17.32
N LEU A 213 17.64 4.76 17.13
CA LEU A 213 17.29 4.11 15.87
C LEU A 213 16.52 5.08 14.95
N PRO A 214 16.74 5.02 13.64
CA PRO A 214 15.89 5.72 12.67
C PRO A 214 14.43 5.30 12.81
N LYS A 215 13.53 6.27 12.92
CA LYS A 215 12.08 6.02 13.05
C LYS A 215 11.52 5.67 11.68
N ILE A 216 11.59 4.41 11.30
CA ILE A 216 11.06 3.87 10.05
C ILE A 216 10.12 2.70 10.31
N ALA A 217 9.10 2.56 9.46
CA ALA A 217 8.24 1.39 9.43
C ALA A 217 8.99 0.21 8.79
N SER A 218 10.06 -0.27 9.47
CA SER A 218 10.86 -1.42 9.03
C SER A 218 10.05 -2.71 9.11
N TRP A 219 10.59 -3.79 8.53
CA TRP A 219 9.97 -5.10 8.68
C TRP A 219 9.81 -5.50 10.14
N GLU A 220 10.83 -5.25 10.96
CA GLU A 220 10.80 -5.54 12.39
C GLU A 220 9.76 -4.69 13.15
N ALA A 221 9.53 -3.44 12.73
CA ALA A 221 8.53 -2.57 13.32
C ALA A 221 7.09 -3.00 13.00
N LYS A 222 6.87 -3.71 11.89
CA LYS A 222 5.55 -4.20 11.46
C LYS A 222 5.27 -5.65 11.89
N TRP A 223 6.30 -6.51 11.89
CA TRP A 223 6.16 -7.96 11.97
C TRP A 223 7.09 -8.61 13.02
N GLY A 224 7.75 -7.83 13.87
CA GLY A 224 8.64 -8.36 14.90
C GLY A 224 7.88 -9.19 15.94
N ASP A 225 8.50 -10.26 16.44
CA ASP A 225 7.95 -11.08 17.52
C ASP A 225 8.26 -10.47 18.90
N ASP A 226 7.35 -10.68 19.88
CA ASP A 226 7.56 -10.29 21.26
C ASP A 226 8.77 -11.02 21.86
N GLY A 227 9.69 -10.27 22.47
CA GLY A 227 10.75 -10.82 23.33
C GLY A 227 12.18 -10.76 22.83
N ASP A 228 12.45 -10.24 21.65
CA ASP A 228 13.79 -9.90 21.16
C ASP A 228 13.97 -8.40 20.88
N GLU A 229 15.16 -7.99 20.41
CA GLU A 229 15.39 -6.58 20.01
C GLU A 229 14.46 -6.11 18.88
N LYS A 230 13.93 -7.03 18.09
CA LYS A 230 12.97 -6.77 17.00
C LYS A 230 11.57 -6.53 17.55
N GLY A 231 11.16 -7.29 18.57
CA GLY A 231 9.90 -7.09 19.29
C GLY A 231 9.79 -5.71 19.93
N GLN A 232 10.91 -5.12 20.40
CA GLN A 232 10.92 -3.76 20.94
C GLN A 232 10.54 -2.70 19.88
N GLN A 233 10.88 -2.90 18.62
CA GLN A 233 10.47 -2.00 17.54
C GLN A 233 8.99 -2.14 17.26
N PHE A 234 8.46 -3.35 17.22
CA PHE A 234 7.04 -3.64 17.04
C PHE A 234 6.20 -3.05 18.20
N GLU A 235 6.56 -3.32 19.43
CA GLU A 235 5.89 -2.76 20.62
C GLU A 235 6.00 -1.24 20.70
N GLY A 236 7.09 -0.67 20.18
CA GLY A 236 7.36 0.77 20.11
C GLY A 236 6.58 1.51 19.06
N THR A 237 5.86 0.80 18.18
CA THR A 237 5.17 1.37 17.00
C THR A 237 3.67 1.13 17.13
N ARG A 238 2.86 2.18 17.07
CA ARG A 238 1.40 2.09 17.19
C ARG A 238 0.69 3.01 16.22
N SER A 239 -0.35 2.49 15.57
CA SER A 239 -1.27 3.31 14.77
C SER A 239 -2.32 3.99 15.67
N ILE A 240 -2.30 5.30 15.74
CA ILE A 240 -3.18 6.13 16.59
C ILE A 240 -3.91 7.20 15.75
N PHE A 241 -5.01 7.73 16.27
CA PHE A 241 -5.57 8.98 15.78
C PHE A 241 -4.89 10.14 16.52
N PRO A 242 -4.11 10.99 15.81
CA PRO A 242 -3.42 12.09 16.45
C PRO A 242 -4.42 13.12 17.01
N SER A 243 -4.16 13.64 18.20
CA SER A 243 -5.02 14.65 18.84
C SER A 243 -4.42 16.06 18.82
N ASP A 244 -3.23 16.19 18.29
CA ASP A 244 -2.41 17.42 18.33
C ASP A 244 -2.14 18.02 16.93
N LEU A 245 -2.73 17.44 15.87
CA LEU A 245 -2.69 18.06 14.55
C LEU A 245 -3.65 19.24 14.47
N SER A 246 -3.18 20.34 13.89
CA SER A 246 -4.07 21.45 13.51
C SER A 246 -5.02 21.02 12.40
N GLU A 247 -6.19 21.66 12.33
CA GLU A 247 -7.15 21.43 11.25
C GLU A 247 -6.52 21.73 9.87
N GLU A 248 -5.77 22.84 9.78
CA GLU A 248 -5.07 23.26 8.57
C GLU A 248 -4.06 22.19 8.07
N LEU A 249 -3.24 21.65 8.99
CA LEU A 249 -2.28 20.61 8.61
C LEU A 249 -2.99 19.30 8.23
N THR A 250 -4.06 18.93 8.93
CA THR A 250 -4.88 17.76 8.61
C THR A 250 -5.44 17.87 7.20
N GLU A 251 -6.03 19.02 6.85
CA GLU A 251 -6.57 19.26 5.49
C GLU A 251 -5.47 19.21 4.42
N LYS A 252 -4.28 19.76 4.69
CA LYS A 252 -3.14 19.68 3.77
C LYS A 252 -2.70 18.23 3.53
N ILE A 253 -2.58 17.43 4.59
CA ILE A 253 -2.23 16.01 4.51
C ILE A 253 -3.27 15.25 3.66
N GLN A 254 -4.55 15.46 3.95
CA GLN A 254 -5.66 14.84 3.22
C GLN A 254 -5.68 15.25 1.74
N ARG A 255 -5.41 16.53 1.44
CA ARG A 255 -5.33 17.03 0.07
C ARG A 255 -4.20 16.35 -0.70
N VAL A 256 -3.00 16.28 -0.12
CA VAL A 256 -1.85 15.58 -0.75
C VAL A 256 -2.17 14.12 -1.03
N ALA A 257 -2.90 13.45 -0.13
CA ALA A 257 -3.33 12.07 -0.33
C ALA A 257 -4.32 11.93 -1.50
N ILE A 258 -5.32 12.80 -1.60
CA ILE A 258 -6.28 12.83 -2.72
C ILE A 258 -5.56 13.12 -4.04
N ASP A 259 -4.67 14.11 -4.07
CA ASP A 259 -3.92 14.49 -5.27
C ASP A 259 -3.00 13.34 -5.73
N THR A 260 -2.37 12.63 -4.79
CA THR A 260 -1.58 11.41 -5.07
C THR A 260 -2.44 10.29 -5.65
N PHE A 261 -3.60 10.03 -5.05
CA PHE A 261 -4.55 9.03 -5.52
C PHE A 261 -4.98 9.29 -6.97
N GLN A 262 -5.27 10.56 -7.30
CA GLN A 262 -5.66 10.97 -8.64
C GLN A 262 -4.49 10.92 -9.64
N ALA A 263 -3.30 11.40 -9.26
CA ALA A 263 -2.11 11.40 -10.08
C ALA A 263 -1.71 9.99 -10.52
N LEU A 264 -1.83 9.01 -9.61
CA LEU A 264 -1.54 7.60 -9.85
C LEU A 264 -2.72 6.85 -10.50
N ARG A 265 -3.85 7.53 -10.77
CA ARG A 265 -5.06 6.95 -11.37
C ARG A 265 -5.63 5.78 -10.57
N LEU A 266 -5.54 5.86 -9.25
CA LEU A 266 -6.10 4.86 -8.36
C LEU A 266 -7.62 4.91 -8.39
N ARG A 267 -8.28 3.84 -7.95
CA ARG A 267 -9.73 3.70 -8.02
C ARG A 267 -10.25 2.99 -6.78
N ASP A 268 -11.48 3.33 -6.44
CA ASP A 268 -12.30 2.78 -5.37
C ASP A 268 -11.72 3.08 -3.98
N TYR A 269 -10.52 2.60 -3.66
CA TYR A 269 -9.86 2.82 -2.39
C TYR A 269 -8.34 2.65 -2.48
N ALA A 270 -7.63 3.37 -1.62
CA ALA A 270 -6.18 3.21 -1.42
C ALA A 270 -5.76 3.82 -0.08
N ARG A 271 -4.58 3.47 0.42
CA ARG A 271 -3.91 4.15 1.53
C ARG A 271 -2.68 4.87 0.99
N ILE A 272 -2.57 6.15 1.32
CA ILE A 272 -1.40 6.98 0.99
C ILE A 272 -0.62 7.21 2.28
N ASP A 273 0.66 6.86 2.26
CA ASP A 273 1.56 7.00 3.38
C ASP A 273 2.43 8.24 3.17
N VAL A 274 2.45 9.14 4.16
CA VAL A 274 3.18 10.41 4.06
C VAL A 274 4.04 10.64 5.29
N ARG A 275 5.12 11.41 5.12
CA ARG A 275 5.89 11.99 6.24
C ARG A 275 5.73 13.49 6.28
N VAL A 276 5.65 14.01 7.51
CA VAL A 276 5.54 15.44 7.78
C VAL A 276 6.71 15.85 8.66
N THR A 277 7.53 16.75 8.15
CA THR A 277 8.69 17.28 8.87
C THR A 277 8.28 18.23 10.00
N SER A 278 9.24 18.63 10.84
CA SER A 278 9.01 19.65 11.87
C SER A 278 8.63 21.03 11.32
N ASN A 279 8.89 21.29 10.03
CA ASN A 279 8.50 22.51 9.31
C ASN A 279 7.16 22.36 8.58
N GLU A 280 6.41 21.28 8.86
CA GLU A 280 5.13 20.96 8.23
C GLU A 280 5.21 20.71 6.70
N GLU A 281 6.38 20.35 6.19
CA GLU A 281 6.53 19.88 4.81
C GLU A 281 6.05 18.44 4.69
N ILE A 282 5.21 18.17 3.69
CA ILE A 282 4.56 16.86 3.50
C ILE A 282 5.21 16.12 2.34
N TYR A 283 5.74 14.94 2.61
CA TYR A 283 6.38 14.06 1.63
C TYR A 283 5.60 12.77 1.47
N VAL A 284 5.17 12.45 0.26
CA VAL A 284 4.58 11.14 -0.02
C VAL A 284 5.68 10.09 0.00
N ILE A 285 5.47 9.03 0.80
CA ILE A 285 6.37 7.89 0.94
C ILE A 285 5.96 6.78 -0.03
N GLU A 286 4.67 6.43 0.00
CA GLU A 286 4.14 5.26 -0.69
C GLU A 286 2.63 5.42 -0.97
N ALA A 287 2.14 4.72 -1.99
CA ALA A 287 0.72 4.59 -2.28
C ALA A 287 0.37 3.09 -2.35
N ASN A 288 -0.63 2.68 -1.58
CA ASN A 288 -1.05 1.28 -1.43
C ASN A 288 -2.46 1.09 -2.03
N PRO A 289 -2.58 0.72 -3.32
CA PRO A 289 -3.86 0.68 -4.03
C PRO A 289 -4.80 -0.46 -3.59
N ASN A 290 -4.25 -1.57 -3.13
CA ASN A 290 -4.99 -2.70 -2.56
C ASN A 290 -4.65 -2.83 -1.07
N CYS A 291 -4.77 -1.71 -0.34
CA CYS A 291 -4.45 -1.71 1.08
C CYS A 291 -5.31 -2.70 1.86
N TYR A 292 -4.74 -3.25 2.91
CA TYR A 292 -5.37 -4.25 3.76
C TYR A 292 -6.67 -3.76 4.37
N LEU A 293 -7.74 -4.54 4.23
CA LEU A 293 -9.12 -4.19 4.63
C LEU A 293 -9.61 -4.91 5.90
N GLU A 294 -8.76 -5.59 6.62
CA GLU A 294 -9.14 -6.20 7.92
C GLU A 294 -9.70 -5.11 8.86
N ARG A 295 -10.68 -5.45 9.71
CA ARG A 295 -11.42 -4.48 10.55
C ARG A 295 -10.54 -3.64 11.46
N ASN A 296 -9.41 -4.18 11.92
CA ASN A 296 -8.48 -3.46 12.78
C ASN A 296 -7.36 -2.77 12.00
N SER A 297 -7.33 -2.91 10.67
CA SER A 297 -6.37 -2.21 9.82
C SER A 297 -6.61 -0.70 9.84
N GLU A 298 -5.60 0.07 9.48
CA GLU A 298 -5.66 1.52 9.46
C GLU A 298 -6.80 2.04 8.58
N PHE A 299 -6.98 1.43 7.40
CA PHE A 299 -8.03 1.87 6.47
C PHE A 299 -9.43 1.67 7.05
N ALA A 300 -9.73 0.49 7.59
CA ALA A 300 -11.04 0.18 8.17
C ALA A 300 -11.30 0.98 9.45
N ARG A 301 -10.27 1.20 10.28
CA ARG A 301 -10.37 2.06 11.48
C ARG A 301 -10.62 3.52 11.13
N ALA A 302 -9.96 4.04 10.08
CA ALA A 302 -10.20 5.40 9.60
C ALA A 302 -11.63 5.56 9.06
N ALA A 303 -12.13 4.57 8.31
CA ALA A 303 -13.52 4.54 7.85
C ALA A 303 -14.51 4.54 9.02
N LEU A 304 -14.30 3.68 10.03
CA LEU A 304 -15.12 3.64 11.24
C LEU A 304 -15.12 5.00 11.97
N LYS A 305 -13.97 5.64 12.08
CA LYS A 305 -13.83 6.97 12.71
C LYS A 305 -14.61 8.07 11.96
N SER A 306 -14.79 7.94 10.65
CA SER A 306 -15.64 8.83 9.84
C SER A 306 -17.14 8.49 9.92
N GLY A 307 -17.52 7.44 10.67
CA GLY A 307 -18.89 6.96 10.80
C GLY A 307 -19.29 5.89 9.79
N LEU A 308 -18.34 5.37 9.01
CA LEU A 308 -18.58 4.32 8.01
C LEU A 308 -18.26 2.95 8.63
N GLU A 309 -19.28 2.27 9.15
CA GLU A 309 -19.17 0.91 9.71
C GLU A 309 -18.68 -0.10 8.67
N TYR A 310 -18.01 -1.16 9.11
CA TYR A 310 -17.34 -2.11 8.22
C TYR A 310 -18.23 -2.70 7.11
N PRO A 311 -19.48 -3.17 7.36
CA PRO A 311 -20.35 -3.61 6.28
C PRO A 311 -20.66 -2.51 5.27
N ALA A 312 -20.85 -1.26 5.74
CA ALA A 312 -21.11 -0.11 4.88
C ALA A 312 -19.86 0.29 4.09
N LEU A 313 -18.66 0.17 4.66
CA LEU A 313 -17.39 0.36 3.94
C LEU A 313 -17.28 -0.62 2.76
N ILE A 314 -17.53 -1.91 2.99
CA ILE A 314 -17.48 -2.93 1.93
C ILE A 314 -18.56 -2.67 0.87
N ALA A 315 -19.80 -2.30 1.28
CA ALA A 315 -20.85 -1.89 0.35
C ALA A 315 -20.40 -0.71 -0.52
N ARG A 316 -19.78 0.31 0.09
CA ARG A 316 -19.29 1.49 -0.62
C ARG A 316 -18.23 1.15 -1.68
N ILE A 317 -17.29 0.24 -1.38
CA ILE A 317 -16.29 -0.23 -2.34
C ILE A 317 -16.98 -0.96 -3.51
N VAL A 318 -17.96 -1.84 -3.24
CA VAL A 318 -18.74 -2.54 -4.26
C VAL A 318 -19.52 -1.55 -5.14
N GLU A 319 -20.16 -0.54 -4.55
CA GLU A 319 -20.90 0.51 -5.27
C GLU A 319 -19.97 1.33 -6.19
N LEU A 320 -18.80 1.74 -5.70
CA LEU A 320 -17.81 2.47 -6.49
C LEU A 320 -17.34 1.67 -7.68
N ALA A 321 -17.06 0.38 -7.47
CA ALA A 321 -16.67 -0.52 -8.55
C ALA A 321 -17.80 -0.70 -9.58
N THR A 322 -19.00 -1.06 -9.14
CA THR A 322 -20.14 -1.29 -10.05
C THR A 322 -20.54 -0.04 -10.82
N GLY A 323 -20.49 1.13 -10.18
CA GLY A 323 -20.81 2.43 -10.79
C GLY A 323 -19.89 2.79 -11.97
N ARG A 324 -18.66 2.28 -12.01
CA ARG A 324 -17.73 2.49 -13.15
C ARG A 324 -18.17 1.78 -14.43
N TYR A 325 -18.90 0.68 -14.30
CA TYR A 325 -19.32 -0.18 -15.42
C TYR A 325 -20.76 0.11 -15.88
N SER A 326 -21.45 1.02 -15.19
CA SER A 326 -22.82 1.43 -15.54
C SER A 326 -22.91 2.60 -16.51
N ARG A 327 -21.77 3.02 -17.08
CA ARG A 327 -21.69 4.18 -18.01
C ARG A 327 -21.55 3.73 -19.45
#